data_543561a505bfbf98c30b63775f66dff7
#
_entry.id   543561a505bfbf98c30b63775f66dff7
#
_cell.length_a   1.000
_cell.length_b   1.000
_cell.length_c   1.000
_cell.angle_alpha   90.00
_cell.angle_beta   90.00
_cell.angle_gamma   90.00
#
_symmetry.space_group_name_H-M   'P 1'
#
loop_
_entity.id
_entity.type
_entity.pdbx_description
1 polymer ?
#
loop_
_entity_poly.entity_id
_entity_poly.type
_entity_poly.pdbx_seq_one_letter_code
_entity_poly.pdbx_strand_id
1 'polypeptide(L)'
;MLKILHTADWHLGQSFHGYSREPEHAAFLDWLLLQLQEHQPHALLLAGDVFDTIHPAATAQKLFYSFLSRARQLQPDLQLVITAGNHDAGSRLEAPAGLLDAFSIHIVGTPLNAAGTELDFRRLLVPLRGDSGQTEASVIAMPFLRPADVPTVPAAEDPWLAGIRAAYEQAVAAAAELRAETAPGAALIAIGHCHVAGGLETLESERRLVVGHAEAIGLATFPPALAYVALGHLHRAQQFQQGRIRYSGSPIPLSFTEAAYQHQILYLDFAGGPLQSVQSIPGPRTVSLLSVPGRGNAPLETILPQLCSLQE
;
A
#
# COMPACT_ATOMS: atom_id res chain seq x y z
N MET A 1 -14.96 -8.47 16.27
CA MET A 1 -13.83 -7.50 16.26
C MET A 1 -13.07 -7.71 14.97
N LEU A 2 -12.80 -6.66 14.21
CA LEU A 2 -12.12 -6.78 12.92
C LEU A 2 -10.65 -6.36 13.06
N LYS A 3 -9.73 -7.27 12.73
CA LYS A 3 -8.29 -7.11 12.78
C LYS A 3 -7.74 -7.03 11.37
N ILE A 4 -6.91 -6.05 11.09
CA ILE A 4 -6.38 -5.81 9.74
C ILE A 4 -4.88 -5.56 9.79
N LEU A 5 -4.12 -6.13 8.87
CA LEU A 5 -2.76 -5.69 8.57
C LEU A 5 -2.75 -4.74 7.37
N HIS A 6 -1.96 -3.68 7.45
CA HIS A 6 -1.73 -2.73 6.37
C HIS A 6 -0.24 -2.68 6.03
N THR A 7 0.09 -2.87 4.76
CA THR A 7 1.42 -2.78 4.17
C THR A 7 1.33 -2.14 2.79
N ALA A 8 2.45 -1.65 2.25
CA ALA A 8 2.54 -1.02 0.93
C ALA A 8 3.97 -1.11 0.39
N ASP A 9 4.16 -0.71 -0.85
CA ASP A 9 5.47 -0.41 -1.45
C ASP A 9 6.47 -1.57 -1.33
N TRP A 10 6.04 -2.77 -1.74
CA TRP A 10 6.88 -3.97 -1.69
C TRP A 10 8.00 -3.96 -2.71
N HIS A 11 7.77 -3.36 -3.88
CA HIS A 11 8.73 -3.27 -4.99
C HIS A 11 9.43 -4.60 -5.31
N LEU A 12 8.66 -5.69 -5.36
CA LEU A 12 9.20 -7.02 -5.66
C LEU A 12 9.94 -7.01 -7.00
N GLY A 13 11.17 -7.51 -6.99
CA GLY A 13 12.03 -7.54 -8.18
C GLY A 13 12.96 -6.33 -8.30
N GLN A 14 12.98 -5.42 -7.30
CA GLN A 14 13.94 -4.32 -7.27
C GLN A 14 15.38 -4.83 -7.32
N SER A 15 16.22 -4.09 -8.04
CA SER A 15 17.67 -4.21 -7.98
C SER A 15 18.25 -2.94 -7.36
N PHE A 16 19.17 -3.08 -6.42
CA PHE A 16 19.80 -1.97 -5.74
C PHE A 16 21.30 -1.93 -6.09
N HIS A 17 21.74 -0.91 -6.82
CA HIS A 17 23.11 -0.79 -7.36
C HIS A 17 23.62 -2.05 -8.06
N GLY A 18 22.75 -2.72 -8.83
CA GLY A 18 23.07 -3.94 -9.56
C GLY A 18 22.96 -5.25 -8.76
N TYR A 19 22.63 -5.17 -7.48
CA TYR A 19 22.39 -6.33 -6.61
C TYR A 19 20.89 -6.64 -6.55
N SER A 20 20.54 -7.92 -6.73
CA SER A 20 19.16 -8.38 -6.56
C SER A 20 18.74 -8.28 -5.09
N ARG A 21 17.54 -7.75 -4.85
CA ARG A 21 16.91 -7.69 -3.52
C ARG A 21 16.00 -8.89 -3.25
N GLU A 22 15.99 -9.90 -4.14
CA GLU A 22 15.15 -11.09 -4.00
C GLU A 22 15.30 -11.80 -2.63
N PRO A 23 16.51 -11.98 -2.05
CA PRO A 23 16.65 -12.58 -0.73
C PRO A 23 15.98 -11.77 0.40
N GLU A 24 16.06 -10.44 0.34
CA GLU A 24 15.45 -9.56 1.35
C GLU A 24 13.93 -9.55 1.22
N HIS A 25 13.40 -9.50 -0.02
CA HIS A 25 11.99 -9.64 -0.27
C HIS A 25 11.44 -11.00 0.20
N ALA A 26 12.17 -12.10 -0.06
CA ALA A 26 11.79 -13.42 0.42
C ALA A 26 11.74 -13.47 1.96
N ALA A 27 12.77 -12.93 2.63
CA ALA A 27 12.82 -12.86 4.08
C ALA A 27 11.69 -12.01 4.68
N PHE A 28 11.36 -10.88 4.04
CA PHE A 28 10.22 -10.06 4.43
C PHE A 28 8.89 -10.82 4.28
N LEU A 29 8.66 -11.49 3.15
CA LEU A 29 7.43 -12.24 2.91
C LEU A 29 7.29 -13.43 3.86
N ASP A 30 8.38 -14.13 4.18
CA ASP A 30 8.40 -15.19 5.18
C ASP A 30 8.07 -14.65 6.58
N TRP A 31 8.65 -13.50 6.94
CA TRP A 31 8.32 -12.82 8.19
C TRP A 31 6.85 -12.37 8.23
N LEU A 32 6.31 -11.85 7.13
CA LEU A 32 4.91 -11.42 7.05
C LEU A 32 3.96 -12.62 7.27
N LEU A 33 4.29 -13.81 6.76
CA LEU A 33 3.54 -15.04 7.06
C LEU A 33 3.55 -15.38 8.55
N LEU A 34 4.67 -15.18 9.25
CA LEU A 34 4.72 -15.34 10.71
C LEU A 34 3.82 -14.32 11.42
N GLN A 35 3.76 -13.06 10.93
CA GLN A 35 2.86 -12.06 11.49
C GLN A 35 1.39 -12.42 11.25
N LEU A 36 1.04 -12.98 10.09
CA LEU A 36 -0.30 -13.52 9.85
C LEU A 36 -0.66 -14.62 10.84
N GLN A 37 0.28 -15.53 11.14
CA GLN A 37 0.07 -16.62 12.09
C GLN A 37 -0.06 -16.11 13.53
N GLU A 38 0.75 -15.14 13.93
CA GLU A 38 0.77 -14.59 15.29
C GLU A 38 -0.47 -13.76 15.60
N HIS A 39 -0.83 -12.84 14.69
CA HIS A 39 -1.89 -11.86 14.92
C HIS A 39 -3.27 -12.31 14.46
N GLN A 40 -3.35 -13.36 13.61
CA GLN A 40 -4.60 -13.88 13.04
C GLN A 40 -5.53 -12.77 12.52
N PRO A 41 -5.07 -11.88 11.60
CA PRO A 41 -5.89 -10.80 11.08
C PRO A 41 -6.98 -11.35 10.17
N HIS A 42 -8.13 -10.67 10.10
CA HIS A 42 -9.21 -11.01 9.18
C HIS A 42 -8.88 -10.55 7.74
N ALA A 43 -8.05 -9.50 7.62
CA ALA A 43 -7.65 -8.99 6.32
C ALA A 43 -6.20 -8.47 6.28
N LEU A 44 -5.60 -8.53 5.08
CA LEU A 44 -4.36 -7.87 4.72
C LEU A 44 -4.65 -6.86 3.61
N LEU A 45 -4.33 -5.58 3.85
CA LEU A 45 -4.41 -4.50 2.87
C LEU A 45 -3.01 -4.22 2.32
N LEU A 46 -2.85 -4.29 1.00
CA LEU A 46 -1.62 -3.95 0.28
C LEU A 46 -1.89 -2.73 -0.60
N ALA A 47 -1.37 -1.58 -0.17
CA ALA A 47 -1.67 -0.28 -0.75
C ALA A 47 -0.68 0.12 -1.87
N GLY A 48 -0.63 -0.65 -2.94
CA GLY A 48 0.11 -0.34 -4.17
C GLY A 48 1.59 -0.69 -4.15
N ASP A 49 2.21 -0.52 -5.32
CA ASP A 49 3.61 -0.82 -5.64
C ASP A 49 4.03 -2.22 -5.19
N VAL A 50 3.24 -3.20 -5.68
CA VAL A 50 3.53 -4.62 -5.48
C VAL A 50 4.84 -5.00 -6.15
N PHE A 51 5.02 -4.55 -7.38
CA PHE A 51 6.22 -4.78 -8.19
C PHE A 51 6.99 -3.48 -8.45
N ASP A 52 8.30 -3.61 -8.61
CA ASP A 52 9.18 -2.47 -8.88
C ASP A 52 9.00 -1.88 -10.29
N THR A 53 8.49 -2.66 -11.23
CA THR A 53 8.32 -2.25 -12.63
C THR A 53 7.03 -2.79 -13.24
N ILE A 54 6.54 -2.11 -14.30
CA ILE A 54 5.37 -2.52 -15.09
C ILE A 54 5.54 -3.89 -15.78
N HIS A 55 6.78 -4.37 -15.90
CA HIS A 55 7.12 -5.68 -16.46
C HIS A 55 7.95 -6.48 -15.45
N PRO A 56 7.35 -6.98 -14.36
CA PRO A 56 8.08 -7.69 -13.32
C PRO A 56 8.69 -8.99 -13.85
N ALA A 57 9.91 -9.30 -13.40
CA ALA A 57 10.56 -10.55 -13.69
C ALA A 57 9.74 -11.76 -13.18
N ALA A 58 9.91 -12.91 -13.82
CA ALA A 58 9.19 -14.12 -13.41
C ALA A 58 9.49 -14.53 -11.96
N THR A 59 10.70 -14.25 -11.46
CA THR A 59 11.09 -14.51 -10.07
C THR A 59 10.28 -13.65 -9.08
N ALA A 60 10.09 -12.36 -9.38
CA ALA A 60 9.26 -11.46 -8.57
C ALA A 60 7.79 -11.90 -8.55
N GLN A 61 7.25 -12.28 -9.72
CA GLN A 61 5.89 -12.81 -9.81
C GLN A 61 5.74 -14.12 -9.02
N LYS A 62 6.73 -15.01 -9.09
CA LYS A 62 6.74 -16.26 -8.34
C LYS A 62 6.75 -16.00 -6.82
N LEU A 63 7.54 -15.04 -6.33
CA LEU A 63 7.53 -14.64 -4.92
C LEU A 63 6.14 -14.17 -4.50
N PHE A 64 5.53 -13.29 -5.27
CA PHE A 64 4.19 -12.75 -4.98
C PHE A 64 3.13 -13.84 -4.91
N TYR A 65 2.98 -14.65 -5.97
CA TYR A 65 1.94 -15.69 -6.00
C TYR A 65 2.21 -16.82 -5.00
N SER A 66 3.48 -17.14 -4.72
CA SER A 66 3.84 -18.08 -3.66
C SER A 66 3.43 -17.57 -2.30
N PHE A 67 3.64 -16.27 -2.01
CA PHE A 67 3.16 -15.65 -0.78
C PHE A 67 1.63 -15.75 -0.66
N LEU A 68 0.87 -15.35 -1.69
CA LEU A 68 -0.59 -15.42 -1.68
C LEU A 68 -1.09 -16.85 -1.38
N SER A 69 -0.50 -17.85 -2.05
CA SER A 69 -0.84 -19.24 -1.84
C SER A 69 -0.55 -19.71 -0.41
N ARG A 70 0.63 -19.39 0.12
CA ARG A 70 1.06 -19.74 1.48
C ARG A 70 0.21 -19.04 2.54
N ALA A 71 -0.12 -17.76 2.35
CA ALA A 71 -0.97 -17.01 3.25
C ALA A 71 -2.37 -17.64 3.36
N ARG A 72 -2.94 -18.05 2.23
CA ARG A 72 -4.24 -18.75 2.20
C ARG A 72 -4.21 -20.16 2.77
N GLN A 73 -3.12 -20.88 2.60
CA GLN A 73 -2.94 -22.20 3.23
C GLN A 73 -2.82 -22.09 4.75
N LEU A 74 -2.12 -21.04 5.21
CA LEU A 74 -1.92 -20.76 6.63
C LEU A 74 -3.20 -20.30 7.32
N GLN A 75 -3.97 -19.44 6.65
CA GLN A 75 -5.19 -18.84 7.16
C GLN A 75 -6.27 -18.83 6.07
N PRO A 76 -7.10 -19.91 5.98
CA PRO A 76 -8.11 -20.06 4.92
C PRO A 76 -9.17 -18.98 4.84
N ASP A 77 -9.44 -18.26 5.93
CA ASP A 77 -10.44 -17.18 5.96
C ASP A 77 -9.85 -15.79 5.77
N LEU A 78 -8.52 -15.66 5.60
CA LEU A 78 -7.85 -14.39 5.37
C LEU A 78 -8.35 -13.73 4.08
N GLN A 79 -8.78 -12.49 4.18
CA GLN A 79 -9.19 -11.67 3.05
C GLN A 79 -8.01 -10.77 2.63
N LEU A 80 -7.63 -10.78 1.36
CA LEU A 80 -6.56 -9.91 0.87
C LEU A 80 -7.17 -8.86 -0.07
N VAL A 81 -6.85 -7.58 0.17
CA VAL A 81 -7.24 -6.47 -0.70
C VAL A 81 -5.97 -5.79 -1.18
N ILE A 82 -5.74 -5.82 -2.48
CA ILE A 82 -4.50 -5.40 -3.11
C ILE A 82 -4.84 -4.37 -4.19
N THR A 83 -4.22 -3.21 -4.14
CA THR A 83 -4.36 -2.20 -5.18
C THR A 83 -3.07 -2.04 -5.97
N ALA A 84 -3.16 -1.55 -7.21
CA ALA A 84 -1.99 -1.19 -7.99
C ALA A 84 -1.45 0.18 -7.55
N GLY A 85 -0.13 0.31 -7.51
CA GLY A 85 0.58 1.57 -7.39
C GLY A 85 1.00 2.15 -8.75
N ASN A 86 1.86 3.17 -8.71
CA ASN A 86 2.33 3.82 -9.94
C ASN A 86 3.43 3.00 -10.66
N HIS A 87 4.12 2.11 -9.96
CA HIS A 87 5.07 1.17 -10.55
C HIS A 87 4.40 -0.05 -11.18
N ASP A 88 3.17 -0.37 -10.79
CA ASP A 88 2.45 -1.52 -11.30
C ASP A 88 1.79 -1.25 -12.67
N ALA A 89 1.72 -2.27 -13.51
CA ALA A 89 0.80 -2.30 -14.63
C ALA A 89 -0.55 -2.84 -14.14
N GLY A 90 -1.51 -1.95 -13.82
CA GLY A 90 -2.78 -2.30 -13.19
C GLY A 90 -3.50 -3.47 -13.87
N SER A 91 -3.70 -3.42 -15.19
CA SER A 91 -4.35 -4.50 -15.95
C SER A 91 -3.59 -5.84 -15.91
N ARG A 92 -2.26 -5.80 -15.78
CA ARG A 92 -1.46 -7.02 -15.62
C ARG A 92 -1.57 -7.60 -14.22
N LEU A 93 -1.57 -6.73 -13.20
CA LEU A 93 -1.76 -7.14 -11.81
C LEU A 93 -3.13 -7.78 -11.61
N GLU A 94 -4.16 -7.27 -12.29
CA GLU A 94 -5.52 -7.80 -12.27
C GLU A 94 -5.73 -9.06 -13.11
N ALA A 95 -4.84 -9.39 -14.04
CA ALA A 95 -5.06 -10.49 -14.97
C ALA A 95 -5.52 -11.80 -14.30
N PRO A 96 -5.02 -12.20 -13.12
CA PRO A 96 -5.48 -13.39 -12.40
C PRO A 96 -6.68 -13.14 -11.47
N ALA A 97 -7.26 -11.94 -11.38
CA ALA A 97 -8.27 -11.57 -10.39
C ALA A 97 -9.46 -12.54 -10.37
N GLY A 98 -10.02 -12.90 -11.53
CA GLY A 98 -11.15 -13.82 -11.60
C GLY A 98 -10.88 -15.22 -11.02
N LEU A 99 -9.61 -15.66 -10.97
CA LEU A 99 -9.20 -16.87 -10.28
C LEU A 99 -9.02 -16.62 -8.77
N LEU A 100 -8.43 -15.48 -8.43
CA LEU A 100 -8.06 -15.15 -7.05
C LEU A 100 -9.25 -14.75 -6.18
N ASP A 101 -10.29 -14.18 -6.77
CA ASP A 101 -11.55 -13.83 -6.08
C ASP A 101 -12.19 -15.06 -5.40
N ALA A 102 -12.10 -16.24 -6.01
CA ALA A 102 -12.56 -17.50 -5.42
C ALA A 102 -11.82 -17.85 -4.10
N PHE A 103 -10.69 -17.22 -3.86
CA PHE A 103 -9.89 -17.39 -2.64
C PHE A 103 -9.92 -16.15 -1.73
N SER A 104 -10.91 -15.26 -1.88
CA SER A 104 -11.00 -13.98 -1.14
C SER A 104 -9.75 -13.10 -1.28
N ILE A 105 -9.14 -13.13 -2.46
CA ILE A 105 -8.02 -12.26 -2.83
C ILE A 105 -8.52 -11.29 -3.90
N HIS A 106 -8.78 -10.05 -3.50
CA HIS A 106 -9.31 -9.00 -4.35
C HIS A 106 -8.17 -8.11 -4.84
N ILE A 107 -7.94 -8.10 -6.16
CA ILE A 107 -6.94 -7.24 -6.80
C ILE A 107 -7.65 -6.18 -7.62
N VAL A 108 -7.36 -4.91 -7.33
CA VAL A 108 -7.88 -3.76 -8.06
C VAL A 108 -6.72 -2.99 -8.67
N GLY A 109 -6.50 -3.16 -9.95
CA GLY A 109 -5.41 -2.51 -10.70
C GLY A 109 -5.85 -1.28 -11.46
N THR A 110 -7.16 -1.21 -11.82
CA THR A 110 -7.76 -0.05 -12.49
C THR A 110 -9.07 0.33 -11.81
N PRO A 111 -9.40 1.63 -11.69
CA PRO A 111 -10.64 2.06 -11.04
C PRO A 111 -11.85 2.02 -11.97
N LEU A 112 -11.63 1.90 -13.29
CA LEU A 112 -12.67 2.05 -14.31
C LEU A 112 -13.33 0.71 -14.69
N ASN A 113 -14.57 0.81 -15.15
CA ASN A 113 -15.29 -0.31 -15.75
C ASN A 113 -14.58 -0.81 -17.02
N ALA A 114 -15.04 -1.94 -17.56
CA ALA A 114 -14.44 -2.55 -18.75
C ALA A 114 -14.49 -1.65 -20.01
N ALA A 115 -15.37 -0.67 -20.05
CA ALA A 115 -15.44 0.32 -21.12
C ALA A 115 -14.45 1.48 -20.93
N GLY A 116 -13.81 1.60 -19.74
CA GLY A 116 -12.88 2.66 -19.41
C GLY A 116 -13.54 4.05 -19.27
N THR A 117 -14.81 4.12 -18.93
CA THR A 117 -15.61 5.36 -18.96
C THR A 117 -16.05 5.85 -17.59
N GLU A 118 -16.24 4.94 -16.63
CA GLU A 118 -16.80 5.25 -15.31
C GLU A 118 -16.11 4.41 -14.22
N LEU A 119 -16.16 4.89 -12.97
CA LEU A 119 -15.68 4.14 -11.82
C LEU A 119 -16.52 2.87 -11.63
N ASP A 120 -15.86 1.74 -11.46
CA ASP A 120 -16.51 0.45 -11.20
C ASP A 120 -16.64 0.18 -9.70
N PHE A 121 -17.69 0.71 -9.09
CA PHE A 121 -17.94 0.54 -7.67
C PHE A 121 -18.12 -0.93 -7.24
N ARG A 122 -18.49 -1.84 -8.14
CA ARG A 122 -18.61 -3.27 -7.81
C ARG A 122 -17.24 -3.88 -7.49
N ARG A 123 -16.18 -3.37 -8.12
CA ARG A 123 -14.82 -3.83 -7.90
C ARG A 123 -14.09 -3.01 -6.85
N LEU A 124 -14.39 -1.70 -6.79
CA LEU A 124 -13.76 -0.79 -5.83
C LEU A 124 -14.25 -1.02 -4.40
N LEU A 125 -15.49 -1.52 -4.18
CA LEU A 125 -16.04 -1.70 -2.85
C LEU A 125 -15.95 -3.16 -2.40
N VAL A 126 -15.02 -3.44 -1.49
CA VAL A 126 -14.74 -4.78 -0.98
C VAL A 126 -15.24 -4.91 0.46
N PRO A 127 -16.25 -5.78 0.73
CA PRO A 127 -16.69 -6.04 2.09
C PRO A 127 -15.66 -6.90 2.84
N LEU A 128 -15.30 -6.50 4.07
CA LEU A 128 -14.49 -7.31 4.98
C LEU A 128 -15.37 -7.91 6.08
N ARG A 129 -15.19 -9.20 6.30
CA ARG A 129 -15.90 -9.97 7.31
C ARG A 129 -15.00 -10.21 8.51
N GLY A 130 -15.58 -10.08 9.69
CA GLY A 130 -14.93 -10.41 10.96
C GLY A 130 -15.32 -11.83 11.44
N ASP A 131 -15.06 -12.10 12.72
CA ASP A 131 -15.30 -13.39 13.38
C ASP A 131 -16.74 -13.93 13.23
N SER A 132 -17.72 -13.04 13.15
CA SER A 132 -19.13 -13.41 13.02
C SER A 132 -19.52 -13.84 11.60
N GLY A 133 -18.63 -13.69 10.61
CA GLY A 133 -18.91 -13.85 9.19
C GLY A 133 -19.73 -12.68 8.59
N GLN A 134 -20.13 -11.71 9.40
CA GLN A 134 -20.83 -10.51 8.96
C GLN A 134 -19.83 -9.47 8.44
N THR A 135 -20.29 -8.58 7.57
CA THR A 135 -19.50 -7.44 7.09
C THR A 135 -19.29 -6.45 8.23
N GLU A 136 -18.04 -6.28 8.68
CA GLU A 136 -17.64 -5.33 9.73
C GLU A 136 -16.94 -4.08 9.18
N ALA A 137 -16.45 -4.14 7.92
CA ALA A 137 -15.94 -2.98 7.19
C ALA A 137 -16.26 -3.08 5.70
N SER A 138 -16.32 -1.91 5.03
CA SER A 138 -16.28 -1.78 3.58
C SER A 138 -15.02 -1.04 3.19
N VAL A 139 -14.19 -1.66 2.35
CA VAL A 139 -12.93 -1.08 1.86
C VAL A 139 -13.16 -0.48 0.49
N ILE A 140 -12.83 0.79 0.33
CA ILE A 140 -12.69 1.45 -0.97
C ILE A 140 -11.28 1.16 -1.46
N ALA A 141 -11.14 0.19 -2.37
CA ALA A 141 -9.86 -0.25 -2.91
C ALA A 141 -9.45 0.61 -4.11
N MET A 142 -9.01 1.85 -3.85
CA MET A 142 -8.64 2.81 -4.88
C MET A 142 -7.18 2.58 -5.30
N PRO A 143 -6.90 2.18 -6.56
CA PRO A 143 -5.53 2.07 -7.06
C PRO A 143 -4.93 3.45 -7.33
N PHE A 144 -3.67 3.48 -7.76
CA PHE A 144 -3.06 4.70 -8.27
C PHE A 144 -3.87 5.26 -9.45
N LEU A 145 -4.25 6.54 -9.35
CA LEU A 145 -5.08 7.23 -10.33
C LEU A 145 -4.25 8.02 -11.33
N ARG A 146 -4.21 7.58 -12.58
CA ARG A 146 -3.60 8.32 -13.68
C ARG A 146 -4.56 9.40 -14.20
N PRO A 147 -4.08 10.42 -14.92
CA PRO A 147 -4.97 11.45 -15.48
C PRO A 147 -6.15 10.91 -16.31
N ALA A 148 -5.98 9.78 -16.98
CA ALA A 148 -7.04 9.14 -17.76
C ALA A 148 -8.05 8.35 -16.90
N ASP A 149 -7.73 8.08 -15.64
CA ASP A 149 -8.52 7.25 -14.75
C ASP A 149 -9.52 8.06 -13.90
N VAL A 150 -9.44 9.38 -13.96
CA VAL A 150 -10.23 10.27 -13.10
C VAL A 150 -11.36 10.98 -13.86
N PRO A 151 -12.47 11.28 -13.19
CA PRO A 151 -13.53 12.11 -13.77
C PRO A 151 -13.01 13.47 -14.23
N THR A 152 -13.48 13.92 -15.38
CA THR A 152 -13.18 15.28 -15.87
C THR A 152 -13.95 16.29 -15.04
N VAL A 153 -13.23 17.25 -14.44
CA VAL A 153 -13.81 18.38 -13.70
C VAL A 153 -13.60 19.66 -14.51
N PRO A 154 -14.63 20.17 -15.19
CA PRO A 154 -14.50 21.38 -16.01
C PRO A 154 -14.11 22.59 -15.17
N ALA A 155 -13.25 23.46 -15.76
CA ALA A 155 -12.81 24.74 -15.17
C ALA A 155 -12.03 24.62 -13.83
N ALA A 156 -11.55 23.43 -13.45
CA ALA A 156 -10.64 23.32 -12.32
C ALA A 156 -9.26 23.85 -12.68
N GLU A 157 -8.59 24.51 -11.71
CA GLU A 157 -7.21 25.01 -11.85
C GLU A 157 -6.23 23.85 -12.12
N ASP A 158 -6.41 22.74 -11.40
CA ASP A 158 -5.76 21.46 -11.68
C ASP A 158 -6.81 20.38 -11.90
N PRO A 159 -7.09 20.00 -13.18
CA PRO A 159 -8.12 19.02 -13.53
C PRO A 159 -7.83 17.63 -12.97
N TRP A 160 -6.55 17.24 -12.84
CA TRP A 160 -6.20 15.91 -12.34
C TRP A 160 -6.45 15.77 -10.84
N LEU A 161 -5.97 16.73 -10.04
CA LEU A 161 -6.25 16.75 -8.60
C LEU A 161 -7.75 16.86 -8.30
N ALA A 162 -8.47 17.70 -9.04
CA ALA A 162 -9.92 17.80 -8.93
C ALA A 162 -10.61 16.47 -9.29
N GLY A 163 -10.11 15.79 -10.32
CA GLY A 163 -10.58 14.47 -10.71
C GLY A 163 -10.32 13.40 -9.66
N ILE A 164 -9.13 13.37 -9.05
CA ILE A 164 -8.81 12.47 -7.94
C ILE A 164 -9.79 12.69 -6.78
N ARG A 165 -9.99 13.94 -6.39
CA ARG A 165 -10.93 14.30 -5.33
C ARG A 165 -12.35 13.84 -5.67
N ALA A 166 -12.82 14.09 -6.89
CA ALA A 166 -14.14 13.66 -7.35
C ALA A 166 -14.28 12.13 -7.34
N ALA A 167 -13.23 11.38 -7.72
CA ALA A 167 -13.24 9.93 -7.68
C ALA A 167 -13.40 9.40 -6.24
N TYR A 168 -12.68 9.94 -5.28
CA TYR A 168 -12.83 9.56 -3.86
C TYR A 168 -14.19 9.98 -3.30
N GLU A 169 -14.70 11.18 -3.61
CA GLU A 169 -16.03 11.64 -3.19
C GLU A 169 -17.12 10.70 -3.69
N GLN A 170 -17.08 10.31 -4.98
CA GLN A 170 -18.04 9.36 -5.56
C GLN A 170 -17.94 7.97 -4.91
N ALA A 171 -16.72 7.46 -4.71
CA ALA A 171 -16.51 6.15 -4.10
C ALA A 171 -16.97 6.12 -2.63
N VAL A 172 -16.74 7.20 -1.87
CA VAL A 172 -17.22 7.31 -0.48
C VAL A 172 -18.74 7.39 -0.43
N ALA A 173 -19.38 8.13 -1.34
CA ALA A 173 -20.84 8.20 -1.42
C ALA A 173 -21.45 6.82 -1.72
N ALA A 174 -20.94 6.12 -2.75
CA ALA A 174 -21.39 4.77 -3.09
C ALA A 174 -21.16 3.77 -1.95
N ALA A 175 -20.01 3.84 -1.26
CA ALA A 175 -19.72 3.00 -0.11
C ALA A 175 -20.66 3.28 1.08
N ALA A 176 -21.01 4.54 1.31
CA ALA A 176 -21.95 4.92 2.37
C ALA A 176 -23.37 4.43 2.11
N GLU A 177 -23.84 4.52 0.86
CA GLU A 177 -25.12 3.97 0.44
C GLU A 177 -25.18 2.45 0.60
N LEU A 178 -24.20 1.73 0.04
CA LEU A 178 -24.11 0.28 0.18
C LEU A 178 -24.04 -0.17 1.64
N ARG A 179 -23.26 0.54 2.47
CA ARG A 179 -23.16 0.26 3.91
C ARG A 179 -24.51 0.45 4.60
N ALA A 180 -25.25 1.53 4.30
CA ALA A 180 -26.55 1.78 4.92
C ALA A 180 -27.55 0.66 4.65
N GLU A 181 -27.48 0.04 3.48
CA GLU A 181 -28.37 -1.04 3.06
C GLU A 181 -27.94 -2.41 3.60
N THR A 182 -26.64 -2.70 3.62
CA THR A 182 -26.14 -4.07 3.82
C THR A 182 -25.48 -4.31 5.18
N ALA A 183 -24.84 -3.26 5.76
CA ALA A 183 -24.07 -3.38 6.99
C ALA A 183 -24.01 -2.05 7.76
N PRO A 184 -25.15 -1.58 8.36
CA PRO A 184 -25.28 -0.23 8.95
C PRO A 184 -24.39 -0.07 10.16
N GLY A 185 -23.38 -0.29 10.41
CA GLY A 185 -22.42 -0.15 11.54
C GLY A 185 -21.00 -0.49 11.14
N ALA A 186 -20.82 -0.98 9.90
CA ALA A 186 -19.51 -1.35 9.40
C ALA A 186 -18.60 -0.11 9.25
N ALA A 187 -17.29 -0.29 9.45
CA ALA A 187 -16.31 0.75 9.17
C ALA A 187 -16.25 1.07 7.67
N LEU A 188 -16.03 2.33 7.32
CA LEU A 188 -15.56 2.69 5.98
C LEU A 188 -14.05 2.88 6.02
N ILE A 189 -13.34 2.14 5.19
CA ILE A 189 -11.87 2.19 5.06
C ILE A 189 -11.54 2.52 3.61
N ALA A 190 -10.52 3.34 3.36
CA ALA A 190 -10.00 3.52 2.02
C ALA A 190 -8.56 2.97 1.93
N ILE A 191 -8.25 2.36 0.81
CA ILE A 191 -6.87 2.15 0.35
C ILE A 191 -6.61 3.22 -0.71
N GLY A 192 -5.39 3.75 -0.74
CA GLY A 192 -4.95 4.67 -1.78
C GLY A 192 -3.46 4.55 -2.03
N HIS A 193 -3.05 4.94 -3.23
CA HIS A 193 -1.63 5.02 -3.58
C HIS A 193 -1.37 6.40 -4.20
N CYS A 194 -0.92 7.34 -3.39
CA CYS A 194 -0.81 8.74 -3.79
C CYS A 194 0.04 9.54 -2.79
N HIS A 195 0.59 10.67 -3.24
CA HIS A 195 1.25 11.64 -2.37
C HIS A 195 0.22 12.59 -1.76
N VAL A 196 0.19 12.72 -0.43
CA VAL A 196 -0.64 13.72 0.26
C VAL A 196 0.18 14.94 0.66
N ALA A 197 -0.45 16.11 0.64
CA ALA A 197 0.18 17.37 1.02
C ALA A 197 0.71 17.32 2.46
N GLY A 198 1.97 17.68 2.64
CA GLY A 198 2.69 17.60 3.90
C GLY A 198 3.37 16.25 4.16
N GLY A 199 3.24 15.29 3.25
CA GLY A 199 4.01 14.04 3.29
C GLY A 199 5.50 14.31 3.01
N LEU A 200 6.36 13.57 3.72
CA LEU A 200 7.81 13.63 3.54
C LEU A 200 8.22 12.59 2.50
N GLU A 201 8.77 13.05 1.39
CA GLU A 201 9.26 12.23 0.29
C GLU A 201 10.68 11.72 0.53
N THR A 202 11.00 10.58 -0.06
CA THR A 202 12.35 10.03 -0.16
C THR A 202 12.89 10.24 -1.57
N LEU A 203 13.72 11.25 -1.77
CA LEU A 203 14.13 11.78 -3.08
C LEU A 203 14.82 10.77 -4.02
N GLU A 204 15.40 9.69 -3.50
CA GLU A 204 16.17 8.72 -4.29
C GLU A 204 15.38 7.50 -4.74
N SER A 205 14.26 7.19 -4.08
CA SER A 205 13.50 5.97 -4.30
C SER A 205 12.06 6.21 -4.75
N GLU A 206 11.48 7.37 -4.42
CA GLU A 206 10.12 7.71 -4.81
C GLU A 206 10.11 8.45 -6.15
N ARG A 207 9.25 8.04 -7.07
CA ARG A 207 9.07 8.75 -8.34
C ARG A 207 8.19 9.97 -8.12
N ARG A 208 8.76 11.16 -8.30
CA ARG A 208 7.97 12.38 -8.37
C ARG A 208 7.04 12.33 -9.57
N LEU A 209 5.75 12.35 -9.30
CA LEU A 209 4.70 12.41 -10.31
C LEU A 209 4.26 13.86 -10.45
N VAL A 210 4.99 14.62 -11.26
CA VAL A 210 4.60 15.99 -11.62
C VAL A 210 3.66 15.92 -12.82
N VAL A 211 2.36 16.06 -12.58
CA VAL A 211 1.37 16.28 -13.63
C VAL A 211 0.76 17.65 -13.40
N GLY A 212 1.03 18.61 -14.30
CA GLY A 212 0.62 19.98 -14.10
C GLY A 212 1.49 20.70 -13.06
N HIS A 213 0.89 21.46 -12.16
CA HIS A 213 1.58 22.24 -11.12
C HIS A 213 1.45 21.64 -9.71
N ALA A 214 0.72 20.55 -9.53
CA ALA A 214 0.47 19.96 -8.22
C ALA A 214 1.06 18.56 -8.11
N GLU A 215 1.81 18.36 -7.04
CA GLU A 215 2.51 17.12 -6.74
C GLU A 215 1.78 16.27 -5.67
N ALA A 216 0.85 16.86 -4.91
CA ALA A 216 0.24 16.23 -3.76
C ALA A 216 -1.26 16.54 -3.62
N ILE A 217 -2.04 15.54 -3.23
CA ILE A 217 -3.47 15.72 -2.96
C ILE A 217 -3.70 16.26 -1.54
N GLY A 218 -4.73 17.11 -1.39
CA GLY A 218 -5.08 17.64 -0.07
C GLY A 218 -5.68 16.58 0.84
N LEU A 219 -5.39 16.62 2.13
CA LEU A 219 -5.95 15.70 3.15
C LEU A 219 -7.49 15.73 3.21
N ALA A 220 -8.11 16.83 2.74
CA ALA A 220 -9.58 16.96 2.64
C ALA A 220 -10.22 16.01 1.62
N THR A 221 -9.44 15.41 0.72
CA THR A 221 -9.88 14.34 -0.18
C THR A 221 -10.39 13.12 0.58
N PHE A 222 -9.94 12.93 1.82
CA PHE A 222 -10.34 11.81 2.69
C PHE A 222 -11.30 12.30 3.78
N PRO A 223 -12.62 12.25 3.55
CA PRO A 223 -13.61 12.81 4.47
C PRO A 223 -13.62 12.07 5.82
N PRO A 224 -14.13 12.72 6.90
CA PRO A 224 -14.21 12.10 8.23
C PRO A 224 -15.08 10.84 8.33
N ALA A 225 -15.91 10.58 7.32
CA ALA A 225 -16.70 9.34 7.23
C ALA A 225 -15.82 8.07 7.10
N LEU A 226 -14.59 8.21 6.61
CA LEU A 226 -13.61 7.15 6.58
C LEU A 226 -13.01 6.95 7.98
N ALA A 227 -13.18 5.77 8.54
CA ALA A 227 -12.58 5.41 9.84
C ALA A 227 -11.06 5.26 9.75
N TYR A 228 -10.54 4.86 8.59
CA TYR A 228 -9.12 4.72 8.32
C TYR A 228 -8.80 4.87 6.84
N VAL A 229 -7.62 5.39 6.54
CA VAL A 229 -7.08 5.48 5.18
C VAL A 229 -5.70 4.85 5.14
N ALA A 230 -5.58 3.72 4.43
CA ALA A 230 -4.35 2.97 4.21
C ALA A 230 -3.66 3.49 2.95
N LEU A 231 -2.55 4.19 3.07
CA LEU A 231 -1.81 4.76 1.95
C LEU A 231 -0.49 4.04 1.69
N GLY A 232 -0.14 3.94 0.41
CA GLY A 232 1.19 3.67 -0.12
C GLY A 232 1.69 4.83 -0.97
N HIS A 233 2.85 4.69 -1.58
CA HIS A 233 3.61 5.63 -2.38
C HIS A 233 4.77 6.30 -1.62
N LEU A 234 4.59 6.72 -0.39
CA LEU A 234 5.66 7.28 0.42
C LEU A 234 6.30 6.18 1.27
N HIS A 235 7.59 5.94 1.04
CA HIS A 235 8.34 4.85 1.66
C HIS A 235 8.64 5.08 3.14
N ARG A 236 8.54 6.34 3.60
CA ARG A 236 8.65 6.67 5.01
C ARG A 236 7.30 6.50 5.69
N ALA A 237 7.25 5.66 6.72
CA ALA A 237 6.07 5.52 7.57
C ALA A 237 5.71 6.86 8.24
N GLN A 238 4.48 7.33 8.05
CA GLN A 238 4.01 8.61 8.57
C GLN A 238 2.50 8.63 8.71
N GLN A 239 1.99 9.61 9.46
CA GLN A 239 0.57 9.69 9.78
C GLN A 239 0.05 11.13 9.77
N PHE A 240 -1.24 11.26 9.46
CA PHE A 240 -1.97 12.53 9.42
C PHE A 240 -3.32 12.39 10.13
N GLN A 241 -3.92 13.54 10.49
CA GLN A 241 -5.25 13.61 11.11
C GLN A 241 -5.39 12.65 12.30
N GLN A 242 -4.48 12.79 13.28
CA GLN A 242 -4.44 12.00 14.52
C GLN A 242 -4.32 10.48 14.26
N GLY A 243 -3.68 10.11 13.16
CA GLY A 243 -3.40 8.71 12.82
C GLY A 243 -4.50 8.00 12.04
N ARG A 244 -5.53 8.71 11.60
CA ARG A 244 -6.59 8.18 10.74
C ARG A 244 -6.09 7.90 9.32
N ILE A 245 -5.17 8.71 8.79
CA ILE A 245 -4.54 8.55 7.48
C ILE A 245 -3.09 8.14 7.73
N ARG A 246 -2.66 7.01 7.17
CA ARG A 246 -1.31 6.49 7.40
C ARG A 246 -0.68 5.90 6.15
N TYR A 247 0.60 6.17 6.01
CA TYR A 247 1.52 5.37 5.21
C TYR A 247 2.17 4.32 6.09
N SER A 248 2.11 3.06 5.68
CA SER A 248 2.88 1.99 6.34
C SER A 248 4.38 2.15 6.09
N GLY A 249 4.72 2.74 4.94
CA GLY A 249 6.05 2.80 4.38
C GLY A 249 6.44 1.50 3.67
N SER A 250 7.58 1.52 2.99
CA SER A 250 8.16 0.32 2.39
C SER A 250 8.62 -0.68 3.47
N PRO A 251 8.53 -2.00 3.22
CA PRO A 251 8.91 -3.01 4.22
C PRO A 251 10.42 -3.20 4.36
N ILE A 252 11.18 -2.82 3.36
CA ILE A 252 12.65 -2.84 3.33
C ILE A 252 13.17 -1.50 2.78
N PRO A 253 14.40 -1.09 3.08
CA PRO A 253 14.96 0.14 2.52
C PRO A 253 15.17 -0.01 1.01
N LEU A 254 14.66 0.92 0.22
CA LEU A 254 14.76 0.93 -1.24
C LEU A 254 15.85 1.87 -1.75
N SER A 255 16.44 2.69 -0.87
CA SER A 255 17.58 3.56 -1.15
C SER A 255 18.46 3.75 0.10
N PHE A 256 19.67 4.31 -0.07
CA PHE A 256 20.52 4.65 1.07
C PHE A 256 19.93 5.73 1.97
N THR A 257 19.10 6.62 1.44
CA THR A 257 18.41 7.65 2.23
C THR A 257 17.40 7.05 3.22
N GLU A 258 16.94 5.83 2.97
CA GLU A 258 16.03 5.09 3.84
C GLU A 258 16.76 4.24 4.92
N ALA A 259 18.08 4.23 4.93
CA ALA A 259 18.86 3.41 5.87
C ALA A 259 18.51 3.65 7.35
N ALA A 260 18.05 4.87 7.69
CA ALA A 260 17.63 5.25 9.04
C ALA A 260 16.14 5.05 9.31
N TYR A 261 15.34 4.61 8.34
CA TYR A 261 13.90 4.43 8.54
C TYR A 261 13.61 3.15 9.33
N GLN A 262 12.58 3.21 10.16
CA GLN A 262 11.99 2.02 10.73
C GLN A 262 10.95 1.48 9.75
N HIS A 263 11.34 0.44 9.00
CA HIS A 263 10.44 -0.28 8.12
C HIS A 263 9.49 -1.15 8.94
N GLN A 264 8.21 -1.18 8.57
CA GLN A 264 7.16 -1.77 9.40
C GLN A 264 5.93 -2.17 8.57
N ILE A 265 5.04 -2.91 9.21
CA ILE A 265 3.63 -3.01 8.82
C ILE A 265 2.77 -2.42 9.95
N LEU A 266 1.51 -2.16 9.68
CA LEU A 266 0.57 -1.64 10.67
C LEU A 266 -0.49 -2.69 10.97
N TYR A 267 -0.73 -2.93 12.27
CA TYR A 267 -1.81 -3.76 12.76
C TYR A 267 -2.92 -2.87 13.31
N LEU A 268 -4.15 -3.11 12.89
CA LEU A 268 -5.32 -2.28 13.14
C LEU A 268 -6.41 -3.11 13.82
N ASP A 269 -7.00 -2.57 14.91
CA ASP A 269 -8.18 -3.14 15.54
C ASP A 269 -9.39 -2.23 15.34
N PHE A 270 -10.51 -2.83 14.92
CA PHE A 270 -11.81 -2.17 14.81
C PHE A 270 -12.84 -2.87 15.67
N ALA A 271 -13.69 -2.09 16.32
CA ALA A 271 -14.81 -2.61 17.11
C ALA A 271 -16.07 -1.79 16.85
N GLY A 272 -17.09 -2.43 16.29
CA GLY A 272 -18.38 -1.78 16.03
C GLY A 272 -18.31 -0.61 15.05
N GLY A 273 -17.35 -0.63 14.11
CA GLY A 273 -17.10 0.41 13.11
C GLY A 273 -15.91 1.33 13.40
N PRO A 274 -15.74 1.95 14.59
CA PRO A 274 -14.58 2.78 14.88
C PRO A 274 -13.25 2.03 14.96
N LEU A 275 -12.18 2.70 14.48
CA LEU A 275 -10.80 2.28 14.73
C LEU A 275 -10.49 2.44 16.21
N GLN A 276 -10.03 1.38 16.87
CA GLN A 276 -9.68 1.35 18.28
C GLN A 276 -8.20 1.58 18.53
N SER A 277 -7.36 0.90 17.77
CA SER A 277 -5.91 0.99 17.93
C SER A 277 -5.18 0.78 16.60
N VAL A 278 -3.98 1.34 16.54
CA VAL A 278 -2.99 1.07 15.48
C VAL A 278 -1.65 0.78 16.14
N GLN A 279 -1.13 -0.40 15.86
CA GLN A 279 0.18 -0.82 16.32
C GLN A 279 1.15 -0.93 15.14
N SER A 280 2.34 -0.37 15.30
CA SER A 280 3.45 -0.57 14.36
C SER A 280 4.18 -1.86 14.70
N ILE A 281 4.34 -2.75 13.71
CA ILE A 281 5.12 -3.98 13.86
C ILE A 281 6.38 -3.82 13.00
N PRO A 282 7.57 -3.67 13.62
CA PRO A 282 8.82 -3.51 12.90
C PRO A 282 9.12 -4.71 12.01
N GLY A 283 9.49 -4.44 10.76
CA GLY A 283 9.93 -5.45 9.80
C GLY A 283 11.35 -5.93 10.05
N PRO A 284 11.72 -7.09 9.50
CA PRO A 284 13.08 -7.59 9.59
C PRO A 284 14.02 -6.75 8.72
N ARG A 285 15.21 -6.48 9.22
CA ARG A 285 16.29 -5.91 8.42
C ARG A 285 17.37 -6.96 8.21
N THR A 286 17.31 -7.66 7.09
CA THR A 286 18.23 -8.76 6.77
C THR A 286 19.58 -8.26 6.23
N VAL A 287 19.57 -7.08 5.58
CA VAL A 287 20.78 -6.42 5.09
C VAL A 287 20.83 -4.99 5.63
N SER A 288 21.89 -4.66 6.33
CA SER A 288 22.13 -3.31 6.83
C SER A 288 22.70 -2.43 5.73
N LEU A 289 22.12 -1.25 5.54
CA LEU A 289 22.70 -0.21 4.69
C LEU A 289 23.54 0.73 5.57
N LEU A 290 24.81 0.84 5.24
CA LEU A 290 25.78 1.64 6.01
C LEU A 290 26.35 2.73 5.10
N SER A 291 26.44 3.94 5.62
CA SER A 291 27.15 5.06 4.99
C SER A 291 28.51 5.25 5.68
N VAL A 292 29.57 5.31 4.88
CA VAL A 292 30.92 5.59 5.39
C VAL A 292 31.50 6.79 4.62
N PRO A 293 31.78 7.92 5.30
CA PRO A 293 31.52 8.20 6.71
C PRO A 293 30.01 8.30 6.97
N GLY A 294 29.58 8.16 8.23
CA GLY A 294 28.16 8.20 8.62
C GLY A 294 27.46 9.52 8.32
N ARG A 295 28.19 10.61 8.09
CA ARG A 295 27.69 11.92 7.62
C ARG A 295 28.76 12.67 6.87
N GLY A 296 28.34 13.43 5.83
CA GLY A 296 29.21 14.31 5.06
C GLY A 296 30.23 13.57 4.20
N ASN A 297 31.35 14.23 3.91
CA ASN A 297 32.45 13.68 3.12
C ASN A 297 33.71 13.55 4.00
N ALA A 298 34.52 12.56 3.72
CA ALA A 298 35.84 12.39 4.35
C ALA A 298 36.89 12.01 3.31
N PRO A 299 38.20 12.28 3.57
CA PRO A 299 39.28 11.81 2.73
C PRO A 299 39.31 10.29 2.64
N LEU A 300 39.76 9.76 1.49
CA LEU A 300 39.77 8.31 1.24
C LEU A 300 40.60 7.56 2.31
N GLU A 301 41.70 8.16 2.81
CA GLU A 301 42.54 7.65 3.88
C GLU A 301 41.78 7.40 5.20
N THR A 302 40.70 8.16 5.43
CA THR A 302 39.80 7.99 6.59
C THR A 302 38.72 6.94 6.32
N ILE A 303 38.25 6.85 5.09
CA ILE A 303 37.16 5.96 4.69
C ILE A 303 37.63 4.51 4.58
N LEU A 304 38.80 4.27 3.95
CA LEU A 304 39.30 2.92 3.69
C LEU A 304 39.45 2.05 4.95
N PRO A 305 40.03 2.52 6.06
CA PRO A 305 40.10 1.73 7.29
C PRO A 305 38.75 1.36 7.86
N GLN A 306 37.75 2.29 7.77
CA GLN A 306 36.42 2.02 8.23
C GLN A 306 35.73 0.97 7.37
N LEU A 307 35.87 1.00 6.03
CA LEU A 307 35.35 -0.03 5.14
C LEU A 307 36.00 -1.40 5.40
N CYS A 308 37.32 -1.44 5.63
CA CYS A 308 38.00 -2.69 5.94
C CYS A 308 37.50 -3.32 7.24
N SER A 309 37.16 -2.52 8.26
CA SER A 309 36.63 -3.02 9.53
C SER A 309 35.20 -3.57 9.43
N LEU A 310 34.47 -3.33 8.33
CA LEU A 310 33.15 -3.90 8.10
C LEU A 310 33.20 -5.31 7.49
N GLN A 311 34.35 -5.82 7.12
CA GLN A 311 34.53 -7.16 6.54
C GLN A 311 34.75 -8.26 7.59
N GLU A 312 34.88 -7.91 8.84
CA GLU A 312 34.96 -8.80 9.99
C GLU A 312 33.62 -8.93 10.71
#